data_456d24486e23ec5c6ef7ae7b707a70d9
#
_entry.id   456d24486e23ec5c6ef7ae7b707a70d9
#
_cell.length_a   1.000
_cell.length_b   1.000
_cell.length_c   1.000
_cell.angle_alpha   90.00
_cell.angle_beta   90.00
_cell.angle_gamma   90.00
#
_symmetry.space_group_name_H-M   'P 1'
#
loop_
_entity.id
_entity.type
_entity.pdbx_description
1 polymer ?
#
loop_
_entity_poly.entity_id
_entity_poly.type
_entity_poly.pdbx_seq_one_letter_code
_entity_poly.pdbx_strand_id
1 'polypeptide(L)'
;MKNFFVSALAAVMTLNVSAAKKPTARLQFEALKGVAGSVEMPRGRVNYTAFTKLYYVTNVEDTTYQYMNVFVPEGASQQSPIILKTNVGGYMPSAAGNPSVGDITGMALQRGYVVAIVGSRGRTSYVTKGKKKIYNGKAPAAILDLKAAIRYLRHFDKQMPGDAEKIITDGTSAGGAMSALMGAAGNNPAYEKYLKAMGAADERDDVFASICYCPITDLSHADMAYEWLYGNTDSRKANDTAHRQVSQELAALFPAYINSLGLKKKDGTLLTANNYLGYIKEELIRSAQIAKDAGAEIPDSIGFTFNSDAGTFAPVNGGMPDLGKLPRDMAKNLKRDGMPGGMGKRVGEYITDLDMTKYLNYVANKTPLKTAPAFDALGVSGNEASGENDEFGDVNNTPANFTDYSAGKNGTTVSAKVKEEEYLLNPMEQIGHEGITVAPHWYIRHGSIDRDTAFPVALNLATKLENTGKDVNFLLAWNRPHSGDYALNELFNWIAEITK
;
A
#
# COMPACT_ATOMS: atom_id res chain seq x y z
N MET A 1 -43.69 -28.54 -49.26
CA MET A 1 -43.05 -28.75 -47.96
C MET A 1 -41.58 -29.09 -48.20
N LYS A 2 -40.68 -28.12 -48.13
CA LYS A 2 -39.26 -28.30 -48.35
C LYS A 2 -38.52 -28.04 -47.02
N ASN A 3 -37.93 -29.07 -46.47
CA ASN A 3 -37.11 -29.03 -45.26
C ASN A 3 -35.74 -28.41 -45.63
N PHE A 4 -35.39 -27.32 -44.98
CA PHE A 4 -34.03 -26.73 -44.96
C PHE A 4 -33.30 -27.28 -43.74
N PHE A 5 -32.30 -28.14 -43.99
CA PHE A 5 -31.27 -28.47 -43.00
C PHE A 5 -30.23 -27.36 -42.96
N VAL A 6 -30.08 -26.72 -41.82
CA VAL A 6 -28.97 -25.81 -41.55
C VAL A 6 -27.89 -26.61 -40.82
N SER A 7 -26.79 -26.88 -41.51
CA SER A 7 -25.59 -27.47 -40.92
C SER A 7 -24.79 -26.39 -40.19
N ALA A 8 -24.74 -26.45 -38.88
CA ALA A 8 -23.84 -25.65 -38.08
C ALA A 8 -22.42 -26.24 -38.11
N LEU A 9 -21.50 -25.57 -38.78
CA LEU A 9 -20.07 -25.89 -38.78
C LEU A 9 -19.43 -25.40 -37.47
N ALA A 10 -19.18 -26.29 -36.52
CA ALA A 10 -18.44 -26.01 -35.30
C ALA A 10 -16.96 -25.93 -35.65
N ALA A 11 -16.42 -24.69 -35.66
CA ALA A 11 -14.98 -24.48 -35.75
C ALA A 11 -14.34 -24.84 -34.42
N VAL A 12 -13.67 -25.97 -34.33
CA VAL A 12 -12.82 -26.34 -33.20
C VAL A 12 -11.55 -25.48 -33.28
N MET A 13 -11.47 -24.41 -32.51
CA MET A 13 -10.21 -23.73 -32.26
C MET A 13 -9.36 -24.59 -31.34
N THR A 14 -8.39 -25.30 -31.93
CA THR A 14 -7.30 -25.91 -31.17
C THR A 14 -6.43 -24.79 -30.58
N LEU A 15 -6.63 -24.50 -29.30
CA LEU A 15 -5.68 -23.73 -28.54
C LEU A 15 -4.37 -24.51 -28.46
N ASN A 16 -3.40 -24.09 -29.25
CA ASN A 16 -2.02 -24.54 -29.07
C ASN A 16 -1.54 -24.00 -27.73
N VAL A 17 -1.66 -24.76 -26.66
CA VAL A 17 -0.95 -24.52 -25.40
C VAL A 17 0.52 -24.72 -25.72
N SER A 18 1.20 -23.63 -26.01
CA SER A 18 2.66 -23.62 -26.11
C SER A 18 3.21 -24.11 -24.78
N ALA A 19 3.88 -25.25 -24.81
CA ALA A 19 4.53 -25.82 -23.64
C ALA A 19 5.43 -24.73 -23.01
N ALA A 20 5.16 -24.35 -21.76
CA ALA A 20 5.97 -23.37 -21.05
C ALA A 20 7.44 -23.80 -21.09
N LYS A 21 8.30 -22.94 -21.63
CA LYS A 21 9.75 -23.18 -21.61
C LYS A 21 10.17 -23.42 -20.16
N LYS A 22 10.90 -24.51 -19.90
CA LYS A 22 11.51 -24.72 -18.58
C LYS A 22 12.35 -23.50 -18.21
N PRO A 23 12.29 -23.04 -16.94
CA PRO A 23 13.09 -21.91 -16.48
C PRO A 23 14.55 -22.11 -16.85
N THR A 24 15.22 -21.06 -17.26
CA THR A 24 16.65 -21.07 -17.56
C THR A 24 17.45 -21.23 -16.27
N ALA A 25 18.57 -21.94 -16.31
CA ALA A 25 19.43 -22.17 -15.15
C ALA A 25 20.09 -20.88 -14.59
N ARG A 26 19.88 -19.74 -15.23
CA ARG A 26 20.35 -18.41 -14.81
C ARG A 26 19.35 -17.33 -15.19
N LEU A 27 19.38 -16.23 -14.47
CA LEU A 27 18.64 -15.00 -14.81
C LEU A 27 19.14 -14.44 -16.14
N GLN A 28 18.25 -13.83 -16.91
CA GLN A 28 18.54 -13.31 -18.25
C GLN A 28 17.84 -11.97 -18.48
N PHE A 29 18.57 -11.05 -19.11
CA PHE A 29 18.02 -9.85 -19.73
C PHE A 29 18.59 -9.74 -21.15
N GLU A 30 17.72 -9.49 -22.13
CA GLU A 30 18.09 -9.38 -23.54
C GLU A 30 17.58 -8.04 -24.10
N ALA A 31 18.45 -7.05 -24.16
CA ALA A 31 18.10 -5.70 -24.63
C ALA A 31 17.49 -5.67 -26.05
N LEU A 32 17.89 -6.60 -26.91
CA LEU A 32 17.38 -6.71 -28.29
C LEU A 32 15.93 -7.27 -28.37
N LYS A 33 15.39 -7.78 -27.27
CA LYS A 33 13.99 -8.27 -27.21
C LYS A 33 12.98 -7.21 -26.79
N GLY A 34 13.38 -5.96 -26.65
CA GLY A 34 12.48 -4.86 -26.40
C GLY A 34 11.49 -4.65 -27.55
N VAL A 35 10.22 -4.47 -27.21
CA VAL A 35 9.14 -4.23 -28.18
C VAL A 35 8.63 -2.81 -28.02
N ALA A 36 8.52 -2.07 -29.13
CA ALA A 36 7.97 -0.73 -29.10
C ALA A 36 6.49 -0.75 -28.72
N GLY A 37 6.09 0.19 -27.88
CA GLY A 37 4.71 0.39 -27.45
C GLY A 37 4.44 1.85 -27.13
N SER A 38 3.20 2.16 -26.79
CA SER A 38 2.81 3.51 -26.38
C SER A 38 1.62 3.49 -25.44
N VAL A 39 1.45 4.57 -24.67
CA VAL A 39 0.25 4.86 -23.89
C VAL A 39 -0.26 6.25 -24.26
N GLU A 40 -1.57 6.38 -24.47
CA GLU A 40 -2.22 7.67 -24.76
C GLU A 40 -2.48 8.39 -23.42
N MET A 41 -1.80 9.49 -23.20
CA MET A 41 -1.95 10.33 -22.02
C MET A 41 -2.71 11.61 -22.37
N PRO A 42 -3.36 12.32 -21.42
CA PRO A 42 -4.10 13.56 -21.71
C PRO A 42 -3.25 14.65 -22.36
N ARG A 43 -1.92 14.62 -22.19
CA ARG A 43 -0.97 15.58 -22.78
C ARG A 43 -0.23 15.06 -24.02
N GLY A 44 -0.70 13.95 -24.60
CA GLY A 44 -0.11 13.34 -25.79
C GLY A 44 0.37 11.92 -25.58
N ARG A 45 0.71 11.26 -26.66
CA ARG A 45 1.21 9.90 -26.68
C ARG A 45 2.61 9.82 -26.05
N VAL A 46 2.82 8.82 -25.22
CA VAL A 46 4.13 8.49 -24.65
C VAL A 46 4.58 7.15 -25.24
N ASN A 47 5.67 7.18 -25.99
CA ASN A 47 6.29 5.97 -26.54
C ASN A 47 7.24 5.35 -25.54
N TYR A 48 7.36 4.03 -25.57
CA TYR A 48 8.27 3.28 -24.73
C TYR A 48 8.76 2.00 -25.42
N THR A 49 9.83 1.43 -24.91
CA THR A 49 10.25 0.05 -25.18
C THR A 49 9.82 -0.83 -24.03
N ALA A 50 9.07 -1.90 -24.31
CA ALA A 50 8.59 -2.85 -23.34
C ALA A 50 9.47 -4.13 -23.33
N PHE A 51 9.91 -4.54 -22.15
CA PHE A 51 10.53 -5.83 -21.88
C PHE A 51 9.57 -6.65 -21.02
N THR A 52 8.99 -7.69 -21.58
CA THR A 52 7.92 -8.43 -20.94
C THR A 52 8.34 -9.83 -20.52
N LYS A 53 7.65 -10.38 -19.50
CA LYS A 53 7.93 -11.72 -18.94
C LYS A 53 9.38 -11.92 -18.50
N LEU A 54 9.92 -10.93 -17.81
CA LEU A 54 11.22 -11.02 -17.17
C LEU A 54 11.07 -11.82 -15.88
N TYR A 55 11.47 -13.09 -15.91
CA TYR A 55 11.46 -13.93 -14.72
C TYR A 55 12.59 -13.51 -13.80
N TYR A 56 12.25 -13.06 -12.60
CA TYR A 56 13.21 -12.50 -11.62
C TYR A 56 13.81 -13.53 -10.67
N VAL A 57 13.46 -14.82 -10.83
CA VAL A 57 14.04 -15.95 -10.11
C VAL A 57 14.38 -17.07 -11.09
N THR A 58 15.35 -17.93 -10.75
CA THR A 58 15.69 -19.10 -11.58
C THR A 58 14.80 -20.30 -11.29
N ASN A 59 14.30 -20.43 -10.05
CA ASN A 59 13.40 -21.49 -9.62
C ASN A 59 11.96 -21.01 -9.67
N VAL A 60 11.44 -20.73 -10.87
CA VAL A 60 10.06 -20.27 -11.06
C VAL A 60 9.10 -21.39 -10.70
N GLU A 61 8.28 -21.18 -9.68
CA GLU A 61 7.21 -22.10 -9.28
C GLU A 61 5.90 -21.82 -10.03
N ASP A 62 5.63 -20.53 -10.26
CA ASP A 62 4.39 -20.06 -10.91
C ASP A 62 4.72 -19.08 -12.06
N THR A 63 4.62 -19.59 -13.29
CA THR A 63 4.88 -18.80 -14.50
C THR A 63 3.80 -17.76 -14.82
N THR A 64 2.66 -17.82 -14.12
CA THR A 64 1.56 -16.85 -14.26
C THR A 64 1.86 -15.55 -13.53
N TYR A 65 2.60 -15.63 -12.42
CA TYR A 65 2.78 -14.51 -11.52
C TYR A 65 4.25 -14.10 -11.30
N GLN A 66 5.21 -15.05 -11.28
CA GLN A 66 6.60 -14.78 -10.91
C GLN A 66 7.43 -14.16 -12.06
N TYR A 67 6.93 -13.08 -12.64
CA TYR A 67 7.66 -12.27 -13.62
C TYR A 67 7.29 -10.80 -13.50
N MET A 68 8.07 -9.94 -14.10
CA MET A 68 7.75 -8.52 -14.24
C MET A 68 7.81 -8.07 -15.69
N ASN A 69 7.17 -6.94 -15.96
CA ASN A 69 7.29 -6.19 -17.20
C ASN A 69 7.99 -4.86 -16.91
N VAL A 70 8.94 -4.48 -17.75
CA VAL A 70 9.67 -3.21 -17.63
C VAL A 70 9.41 -2.36 -18.87
N PHE A 71 9.06 -1.11 -18.66
CA PHE A 71 8.72 -0.13 -19.70
C PHE A 71 9.68 1.05 -19.60
N VAL A 72 10.40 1.29 -20.68
CA VAL A 72 11.43 2.32 -20.76
C VAL A 72 10.93 3.40 -21.71
N PRO A 73 10.55 4.60 -21.25
CA PRO A 73 10.09 5.67 -22.12
C PRO A 73 11.23 6.23 -22.97
N GLU A 74 10.88 6.83 -24.12
CA GLU A 74 11.86 7.53 -24.97
C GLU A 74 12.60 8.61 -24.16
N GLY A 75 13.92 8.66 -24.29
CA GLY A 75 14.78 9.60 -23.57
C GLY A 75 15.16 9.18 -22.16
N ALA A 76 14.69 8.04 -21.63
CA ALA A 76 15.19 7.51 -20.38
C ALA A 76 16.66 7.09 -20.49
N SER A 77 17.39 7.25 -19.39
CA SER A 77 18.81 6.97 -19.28
C SER A 77 19.11 6.09 -18.07
N GLN A 78 20.39 5.81 -17.83
CA GLN A 78 20.88 5.13 -16.63
C GLN A 78 20.64 5.92 -15.33
N GLN A 79 20.27 7.20 -15.40
CA GLN A 79 19.96 8.05 -14.24
C GLN A 79 18.47 8.20 -13.98
N SER A 80 17.59 7.66 -14.85
CA SER A 80 16.15 7.76 -14.68
C SER A 80 15.70 6.91 -13.49
N PRO A 81 14.95 7.46 -12.52
CA PRO A 81 14.38 6.66 -11.44
C PRO A 81 13.48 5.54 -11.97
N ILE A 82 13.36 4.47 -11.20
CA ILE A 82 12.52 3.32 -11.51
C ILE A 82 11.30 3.32 -10.57
N ILE A 83 10.10 3.44 -11.13
CA ILE A 83 8.86 3.21 -10.39
C ILE A 83 8.54 1.72 -10.42
N LEU A 84 8.58 1.08 -9.26
CA LEU A 84 8.22 -0.32 -9.09
C LEU A 84 6.79 -0.42 -8.57
N LYS A 85 5.87 -0.78 -9.46
CA LYS A 85 4.44 -0.94 -9.14
C LYS A 85 4.12 -2.36 -8.76
N THR A 86 3.45 -2.55 -7.62
CA THR A 86 2.77 -3.81 -7.28
C THR A 86 1.26 -3.64 -7.37
N ASN A 87 0.59 -4.61 -7.97
CA ASN A 87 -0.87 -4.66 -8.10
C ASN A 87 -1.52 -5.64 -7.10
N VAL A 88 -0.80 -6.00 -6.05
CA VAL A 88 -1.35 -6.83 -4.98
C VAL A 88 -2.54 -6.11 -4.32
N GLY A 89 -3.68 -6.78 -4.25
CA GLY A 89 -4.89 -6.32 -3.54
C GLY A 89 -5.47 -7.47 -2.73
N GLY A 90 -5.79 -7.25 -1.44
CA GLY A 90 -6.31 -8.29 -0.54
C GLY A 90 -5.39 -9.52 -0.44
N TYR A 91 -4.08 -9.34 -0.58
CA TYR A 91 -3.07 -10.42 -0.63
C TYR A 91 -3.30 -11.45 -1.74
N MET A 92 -4.13 -11.12 -2.75
CA MET A 92 -4.35 -11.96 -3.91
C MET A 92 -3.14 -11.94 -4.85
N PRO A 93 -2.92 -13.00 -5.66
CA PRO A 93 -1.89 -12.97 -6.67
C PRO A 93 -2.19 -11.90 -7.72
N SER A 94 -1.16 -11.26 -8.22
CA SER A 94 -1.29 -10.29 -9.30
C SER A 94 -0.29 -10.57 -10.42
N ALA A 95 -0.76 -10.59 -11.66
CA ALA A 95 0.12 -10.63 -12.82
C ALA A 95 0.73 -9.25 -13.09
N ALA A 96 1.93 -9.24 -13.66
CA ALA A 96 2.48 -8.02 -14.21
C ALA A 96 1.57 -7.49 -15.33
N GLY A 97 1.23 -6.21 -15.27
CA GLY A 97 0.33 -5.57 -16.22
C GLY A 97 1.05 -4.72 -17.26
N ASN A 98 0.31 -3.80 -17.85
CA ASN A 98 0.80 -2.76 -18.75
C ASN A 98 0.56 -1.38 -18.14
N PRO A 99 1.28 -0.34 -18.60
CA PRO A 99 1.05 1.03 -18.14
C PRO A 99 -0.37 1.49 -18.42
N SER A 100 -0.92 2.27 -17.50
CA SER A 100 -2.28 2.80 -17.57
C SER A 100 -2.28 4.33 -17.44
N VAL A 101 -3.22 4.98 -18.15
CA VAL A 101 -3.43 6.43 -18.04
C VAL A 101 -4.01 6.83 -16.66
N GLY A 102 -4.68 5.92 -15.98
CA GLY A 102 -5.41 6.19 -14.74
C GLY A 102 -4.62 5.98 -13.46
N ASP A 103 -3.36 5.57 -13.54
CA ASP A 103 -2.53 5.28 -12.38
C ASP A 103 -1.13 5.94 -12.48
N ILE A 104 -0.29 5.66 -11.51
CA ILE A 104 1.08 6.19 -11.44
C ILE A 104 1.92 5.83 -12.68
N THR A 105 1.68 4.67 -13.31
CA THR A 105 2.57 4.12 -14.36
C THR A 105 2.58 4.98 -15.62
N GLY A 106 1.42 5.41 -16.11
CA GLY A 106 1.34 6.28 -17.28
C GLY A 106 1.99 7.63 -17.03
N MET A 107 1.77 8.23 -15.86
CA MET A 107 2.38 9.50 -15.49
C MET A 107 3.91 9.38 -15.28
N ALA A 108 4.38 8.27 -14.74
CA ALA A 108 5.81 7.97 -14.61
C ALA A 108 6.50 7.97 -15.98
N LEU A 109 5.95 7.23 -16.95
CA LEU A 109 6.47 7.21 -18.32
C LEU A 109 6.47 8.60 -18.94
N GLN A 110 5.39 9.38 -18.75
CA GLN A 110 5.30 10.76 -19.26
C GLN A 110 6.37 11.69 -18.65
N ARG A 111 6.85 11.38 -17.45
CA ARG A 111 7.91 12.11 -16.74
C ARG A 111 9.33 11.59 -17.03
N GLY A 112 9.46 10.57 -17.89
CA GLY A 112 10.76 10.00 -18.25
C GLY A 112 11.28 8.96 -17.26
N TYR A 113 10.44 8.45 -16.35
CA TYR A 113 10.81 7.41 -15.39
C TYR A 113 10.60 6.03 -16.00
N VAL A 114 11.49 5.11 -15.70
CA VAL A 114 11.33 3.70 -16.03
C VAL A 114 10.25 3.11 -15.12
N VAL A 115 9.40 2.24 -15.67
CA VAL A 115 8.33 1.59 -14.91
C VAL A 115 8.54 0.08 -14.92
N ALA A 116 8.64 -0.51 -13.75
CA ALA A 116 8.62 -1.96 -13.54
C ALA A 116 7.30 -2.35 -12.89
N ILE A 117 6.45 -3.12 -13.59
CA ILE A 117 5.21 -3.66 -13.03
C ILE A 117 5.47 -5.11 -12.67
N VAL A 118 5.43 -5.43 -11.38
CA VAL A 118 5.85 -6.72 -10.86
C VAL A 118 4.63 -7.58 -10.57
N GLY A 119 4.59 -8.77 -11.20
CA GLY A 119 3.69 -9.83 -10.81
C GLY A 119 4.22 -10.53 -9.56
N SER A 120 3.32 -11.04 -8.74
CA SER A 120 3.67 -11.81 -7.54
C SER A 120 2.62 -12.87 -7.24
N ARG A 121 3.05 -13.97 -6.63
CA ARG A 121 2.16 -14.94 -6.03
C ARG A 121 1.36 -14.28 -4.91
N GLY A 122 0.26 -14.86 -4.52
CA GLY A 122 -0.56 -14.42 -3.40
C GLY A 122 -1.38 -15.58 -2.84
N ARG A 123 -2.12 -15.32 -1.79
CA ARG A 123 -2.79 -16.31 -0.93
C ARG A 123 -3.60 -17.39 -1.66
N THR A 124 -4.09 -17.12 -2.85
CA THR A 124 -4.89 -18.08 -3.64
C THR A 124 -4.15 -18.72 -4.82
N SER A 125 -2.89 -18.33 -5.08
CA SER A 125 -2.10 -18.98 -6.13
C SER A 125 -1.74 -20.41 -5.75
N TYR A 126 -1.77 -21.30 -6.73
CA TYR A 126 -1.42 -22.69 -6.54
C TYR A 126 -0.81 -23.31 -7.81
N VAL A 127 -0.05 -24.35 -7.61
CA VAL A 127 0.42 -25.23 -8.68
C VAL A 127 -0.19 -26.61 -8.53
N THR A 128 -0.40 -27.31 -9.64
CA THR A 128 -0.93 -28.66 -9.61
C THR A 128 0.20 -29.69 -9.67
N LYS A 129 0.30 -30.55 -8.66
CA LYS A 129 1.21 -31.69 -8.62
C LYS A 129 0.39 -32.98 -8.65
N GLY A 130 0.33 -33.62 -9.81
CA GLY A 130 -0.57 -34.75 -10.05
C GLY A 130 -2.04 -34.29 -9.97
N LYS A 131 -2.81 -34.84 -9.02
CA LYS A 131 -4.22 -34.48 -8.77
C LYS A 131 -4.37 -33.45 -7.63
N LYS A 132 -3.27 -33.06 -6.98
CA LYS A 132 -3.30 -32.19 -5.78
C LYS A 132 -2.94 -30.75 -6.15
N LYS A 133 -3.72 -29.79 -5.66
CA LYS A 133 -3.35 -28.37 -5.63
C LYS A 133 -2.41 -28.13 -4.44
N ILE A 134 -1.31 -27.44 -4.71
CA ILE A 134 -0.35 -27.00 -3.69
C ILE A 134 -0.35 -25.48 -3.71
N TYR A 135 -0.86 -24.87 -2.68
CA TYR A 135 -0.93 -23.40 -2.56
C TYR A 135 0.46 -22.87 -2.20
N ASN A 136 1.07 -22.17 -3.14
CA ASN A 136 2.46 -21.71 -3.10
C ASN A 136 2.62 -20.20 -2.92
N GLY A 137 1.52 -19.49 -2.70
CA GLY A 137 1.51 -18.04 -2.56
C GLY A 137 1.08 -17.54 -1.19
N LYS A 138 1.02 -18.42 -0.17
CA LYS A 138 0.79 -18.04 1.22
C LYS A 138 1.95 -17.18 1.75
N ALA A 139 1.74 -16.51 2.86
CA ALA A 139 2.79 -15.72 3.51
C ALA A 139 4.11 -16.52 3.62
N PRO A 140 5.25 -15.94 3.34
CA PRO A 140 5.54 -14.58 2.90
C PRO A 140 5.76 -14.46 1.36
N ALA A 141 5.13 -15.29 0.53
CA ALA A 141 5.46 -15.44 -0.90
C ALA A 141 5.42 -14.11 -1.68
N ALA A 142 4.42 -13.25 -1.46
CA ALA A 142 4.28 -12.01 -2.21
C ALA A 142 5.48 -11.06 -2.01
N ILE A 143 5.90 -10.83 -0.77
CA ILE A 143 7.05 -9.95 -0.50
C ILE A 143 8.36 -10.57 -1.01
N LEU A 144 8.50 -11.89 -0.98
CA LEU A 144 9.68 -12.56 -1.54
C LEU A 144 9.79 -12.36 -3.05
N ASP A 145 8.68 -12.47 -3.77
CA ASP A 145 8.61 -12.22 -5.20
C ASP A 145 9.01 -10.77 -5.55
N LEU A 146 8.50 -9.80 -4.78
CA LEU A 146 8.82 -8.38 -4.97
C LEU A 146 10.29 -8.06 -4.66
N LYS A 147 10.85 -8.60 -3.58
CA LYS A 147 12.28 -8.47 -3.25
C LYS A 147 13.19 -9.09 -4.31
N ALA A 148 12.80 -10.25 -4.85
CA ALA A 148 13.52 -10.89 -5.94
C ALA A 148 13.51 -10.02 -7.22
N ALA A 149 12.41 -9.33 -7.50
CA ALA A 149 12.34 -8.38 -8.61
C ALA A 149 13.27 -7.16 -8.42
N ILE A 150 13.38 -6.61 -7.19
CA ILE A 150 14.34 -5.55 -6.88
C ILE A 150 15.77 -6.04 -7.13
N ARG A 151 16.13 -7.24 -6.64
CA ARG A 151 17.43 -7.86 -6.87
C ARG A 151 17.73 -8.06 -8.34
N TYR A 152 16.73 -8.45 -9.13
CA TYR A 152 16.87 -8.59 -10.59
C TYR A 152 17.18 -7.23 -11.26
N LEU A 153 16.47 -6.16 -10.90
CA LEU A 153 16.74 -4.83 -11.44
C LEU A 153 18.17 -4.37 -11.15
N ARG A 154 18.66 -4.60 -9.94
CA ARG A 154 20.06 -4.29 -9.57
C ARG A 154 21.07 -5.15 -10.34
N HIS A 155 20.79 -6.44 -10.51
CA HIS A 155 21.67 -7.35 -11.22
C HIS A 155 21.90 -6.95 -12.68
N PHE A 156 20.86 -6.41 -13.31
CA PHE A 156 20.89 -5.98 -14.71
C PHE A 156 20.99 -4.45 -14.90
N ASP A 157 21.26 -3.71 -13.85
CA ASP A 157 21.29 -2.24 -13.85
C ASP A 157 22.15 -1.65 -14.99
N LYS A 158 23.35 -2.21 -15.22
CA LYS A 158 24.26 -1.75 -16.30
C LYS A 158 23.78 -2.09 -17.72
N GLN A 159 22.80 -2.97 -17.87
CA GLN A 159 22.31 -3.47 -19.14
C GLN A 159 20.94 -2.90 -19.51
N MET A 160 20.23 -2.37 -18.53
CA MET A 160 18.86 -1.85 -18.66
C MET A 160 18.85 -0.36 -18.30
N PRO A 161 18.16 0.50 -19.07
CA PRO A 161 17.95 1.89 -18.65
C PRO A 161 17.20 1.95 -17.31
N GLY A 162 17.53 2.96 -16.52
CA GLY A 162 17.02 3.18 -15.17
C GLY A 162 18.14 3.10 -14.14
N ASP A 163 17.94 3.74 -13.01
CA ASP A 163 18.85 3.80 -11.88
C ASP A 163 18.35 2.87 -10.76
N ALA A 164 18.93 1.69 -10.63
CA ALA A 164 18.55 0.75 -9.59
C ALA A 164 18.89 1.22 -8.16
N GLU A 165 19.66 2.29 -8.01
CA GLU A 165 19.81 2.99 -6.72
C GLU A 165 18.63 3.94 -6.42
N LYS A 166 17.78 4.23 -7.42
CA LYS A 166 16.58 5.07 -7.30
C LYS A 166 15.30 4.30 -7.59
N ILE A 167 15.18 3.11 -7.02
CA ILE A 167 13.91 2.35 -7.06
C ILE A 167 12.93 2.96 -6.08
N ILE A 168 11.75 3.34 -6.58
CA ILE A 168 10.64 3.91 -5.82
C ILE A 168 9.47 2.93 -5.92
N THR A 169 9.09 2.32 -4.81
CA THR A 169 8.00 1.35 -4.76
C THR A 169 6.65 2.04 -4.65
N ASP A 170 5.61 1.42 -5.21
CA ASP A 170 4.24 1.92 -5.13
C ASP A 170 3.23 0.79 -4.98
N GLY A 171 2.24 1.01 -4.11
CA GLY A 171 1.13 0.09 -3.90
C GLY A 171 0.00 0.65 -3.06
N THR A 172 -1.15 -0.02 -3.15
CA THR A 172 -2.39 0.36 -2.46
C THR A 172 -2.93 -0.82 -1.65
N SER A 173 -3.47 -0.59 -0.46
CA SER A 173 -4.09 -1.63 0.39
C SER A 173 -3.05 -2.69 0.82
N ALA A 174 -3.27 -3.96 0.57
CA ALA A 174 -2.26 -5.00 0.74
C ALA A 174 -1.01 -4.71 -0.13
N GLY A 175 -1.17 -4.14 -1.33
CA GLY A 175 -0.06 -3.63 -2.13
C GLY A 175 0.67 -2.47 -1.45
N GLY A 176 -0.05 -1.61 -0.73
CA GLY A 176 0.52 -0.57 0.13
C GLY A 176 1.35 -1.17 1.28
N ALA A 177 0.89 -2.28 1.86
CA ALA A 177 1.67 -3.04 2.84
C ALA A 177 2.93 -3.65 2.22
N MET A 178 2.83 -4.21 1.02
CA MET A 178 3.99 -4.72 0.28
C MET A 178 5.00 -3.60 -0.04
N SER A 179 4.52 -2.42 -0.47
CA SER A 179 5.38 -1.25 -0.68
C SER A 179 6.07 -0.83 0.63
N ALA A 180 5.31 -0.79 1.74
CA ALA A 180 5.87 -0.49 3.06
C ALA A 180 6.94 -1.52 3.49
N LEU A 181 6.73 -2.80 3.23
CA LEU A 181 7.73 -3.84 3.53
C LEU A 181 8.99 -3.71 2.66
N MET A 182 8.84 -3.46 1.36
CA MET A 182 10.01 -3.21 0.50
C MET A 182 10.84 -2.04 1.03
N GLY A 183 10.19 -0.98 1.51
CA GLY A 183 10.86 0.18 2.10
C GLY A 183 11.46 -0.07 3.49
N ALA A 184 10.80 -0.85 4.34
CA ALA A 184 11.17 -1.04 5.74
C ALA A 184 12.14 -2.20 5.98
N ALA A 185 12.17 -3.18 5.07
CA ALA A 185 12.81 -4.49 5.28
C ALA A 185 13.98 -4.75 4.30
N GLY A 186 14.60 -3.71 3.77
CA GLY A 186 15.73 -3.85 2.85
C GLY A 186 16.89 -4.61 3.48
N ASN A 187 17.43 -5.57 2.73
CA ASN A 187 18.60 -6.38 3.12
C ASN A 187 18.40 -7.19 4.42
N ASN A 188 17.17 -7.37 4.89
CA ASN A 188 16.92 -8.13 6.10
C ASN A 188 17.31 -9.62 5.90
N PRO A 189 18.25 -10.16 6.69
CA PRO A 189 18.75 -11.53 6.53
C PRO A 189 17.67 -12.61 6.77
N ALA A 190 16.57 -12.27 7.43
CA ALA A 190 15.47 -13.22 7.67
C ALA A 190 14.83 -13.73 6.37
N TYR A 191 14.88 -12.95 5.27
CA TYR A 191 14.37 -13.38 3.96
C TYR A 191 15.37 -14.21 3.15
N GLU A 192 16.66 -14.19 3.50
CA GLU A 192 17.74 -14.71 2.66
C GLU A 192 17.60 -16.19 2.33
N LYS A 193 17.19 -17.01 3.29
CA LYS A 193 16.97 -18.45 3.06
C LYS A 193 15.93 -18.73 1.97
N TYR A 194 14.88 -17.91 1.91
CA TYR A 194 13.82 -18.04 0.93
C TYR A 194 14.26 -17.51 -0.46
N LEU A 195 14.91 -16.36 -0.49
CA LEU A 195 15.39 -15.73 -1.73
C LEU A 195 16.43 -16.62 -2.42
N LYS A 196 17.34 -17.23 -1.67
CA LYS A 196 18.28 -18.24 -2.18
C LYS A 196 17.56 -19.47 -2.75
N ALA A 197 16.58 -19.99 -2.01
CA ALA A 197 15.80 -21.15 -2.46
C ALA A 197 15.04 -20.86 -3.76
N MET A 198 14.55 -19.64 -3.96
CA MET A 198 13.89 -19.19 -5.19
C MET A 198 14.89 -18.95 -6.35
N GLY A 199 16.17 -18.87 -6.07
CA GLY A 199 17.19 -18.49 -7.06
C GLY A 199 17.08 -17.03 -7.48
N ALA A 200 16.80 -16.14 -6.54
CA ALA A 200 16.92 -14.70 -6.73
C ALA A 200 18.39 -14.30 -6.93
N ALA A 201 18.63 -13.15 -7.55
CA ALA A 201 20.00 -12.61 -7.70
C ALA A 201 20.65 -12.37 -6.33
N ASP A 202 21.96 -12.57 -6.25
CA ASP A 202 22.77 -12.24 -5.08
C ASP A 202 23.09 -10.73 -5.09
N GLU A 203 22.09 -9.94 -4.77
CA GLU A 203 22.11 -8.48 -4.80
C GLU A 203 21.36 -7.93 -3.57
N ARG A 204 21.53 -6.64 -3.29
CA ARG A 204 20.76 -5.91 -2.28
C ARG A 204 19.29 -5.75 -2.72
N ASP A 205 18.37 -5.66 -1.76
CA ASP A 205 16.95 -5.43 -2.02
C ASP A 205 16.34 -4.23 -1.26
N ASP A 206 17.20 -3.31 -0.78
CA ASP A 206 16.77 -2.01 -0.29
C ASP A 206 16.28 -1.10 -1.44
N VAL A 207 15.43 -0.13 -1.12
CA VAL A 207 14.87 0.80 -2.09
C VAL A 207 15.09 2.25 -1.66
N PHE A 208 15.02 3.16 -2.62
CA PHE A 208 15.25 4.59 -2.40
C PHE A 208 14.03 5.27 -1.74
N ALA A 209 12.83 4.93 -2.17
CA ALA A 209 11.61 5.50 -1.62
C ALA A 209 10.45 4.51 -1.65
N SER A 210 9.45 4.75 -0.80
CA SER A 210 8.26 3.91 -0.72
C SER A 210 7.00 4.77 -0.73
N ILE A 211 6.09 4.47 -1.68
CA ILE A 211 4.77 5.09 -1.80
C ILE A 211 3.73 4.09 -1.32
N CYS A 212 3.00 4.44 -0.27
CA CYS A 212 2.04 3.58 0.40
C CYS A 212 0.67 4.25 0.46
N TYR A 213 -0.26 3.82 -0.37
CA TYR A 213 -1.65 4.23 -0.25
C TYR A 213 -2.41 3.25 0.64
N CYS A 214 -3.07 3.78 1.69
CA CYS A 214 -3.85 3.03 2.68
C CYS A 214 -3.23 1.66 3.03
N PRO A 215 -1.96 1.63 3.48
CA PRO A 215 -1.23 0.40 3.72
C PRO A 215 -1.88 -0.40 4.86
N ILE A 216 -2.19 -1.67 4.59
CA ILE A 216 -2.71 -2.60 5.59
C ILE A 216 -1.51 -3.36 6.19
N THR A 217 -0.86 -2.75 7.15
CA THR A 217 0.32 -3.27 7.86
C THR A 217 -0.04 -3.68 9.29
N ASP A 218 0.90 -4.30 10.01
CA ASP A 218 0.77 -4.61 11.43
C ASP A 218 -0.51 -5.40 11.75
N LEU A 219 -0.72 -6.49 11.00
CA LEU A 219 -1.95 -7.27 11.02
C LEU A 219 -2.25 -7.85 12.40
N SER A 220 -1.23 -8.23 13.16
CA SER A 220 -1.37 -8.75 14.52
C SER A 220 -1.98 -7.74 15.52
N HIS A 221 -1.92 -6.45 15.22
CA HIS A 221 -2.49 -5.38 16.04
C HIS A 221 -3.63 -4.62 15.35
N ALA A 222 -3.95 -4.97 14.10
CA ALA A 222 -4.93 -4.25 13.30
C ALA A 222 -6.36 -4.38 13.87
N ASP A 223 -6.74 -5.54 14.39
CA ASP A 223 -8.06 -5.76 15.01
C ASP A 223 -8.26 -4.89 16.25
N MET A 224 -7.29 -4.87 17.15
CA MET A 224 -7.39 -4.05 18.37
C MET A 224 -7.41 -2.57 18.06
N ALA A 225 -6.65 -2.12 17.06
CA ALA A 225 -6.65 -0.73 16.60
C ALA A 225 -8.01 -0.35 15.97
N TYR A 226 -8.60 -1.27 15.21
CA TYR A 226 -9.89 -1.08 14.56
C TYR A 226 -11.01 -0.93 15.58
N GLU A 227 -11.08 -1.85 16.54
CA GLU A 227 -12.14 -1.85 17.55
C GLU A 227 -11.95 -0.73 18.59
N TRP A 228 -10.71 -0.33 18.89
CA TRP A 228 -10.46 0.83 19.74
C TRP A 228 -10.97 2.12 19.08
N LEU A 229 -10.77 2.27 17.77
CA LEU A 229 -11.21 3.46 17.06
C LEU A 229 -12.73 3.46 16.83
N TYR A 230 -13.31 2.35 16.35
CA TYR A 230 -14.71 2.28 15.90
C TYR A 230 -15.66 1.61 16.88
N GLY A 231 -15.18 0.97 17.95
CA GLY A 231 -16.00 0.17 18.87
C GLY A 231 -17.11 0.93 19.58
N ASN A 232 -16.98 2.26 19.69
CA ASN A 232 -18.00 3.13 20.29
C ASN A 232 -18.93 3.82 19.28
N THR A 233 -18.85 3.51 17.99
CA THR A 233 -19.79 4.03 16.99
C THR A 233 -21.18 3.45 17.15
N ASP A 234 -22.20 4.17 16.68
CA ASP A 234 -23.59 3.74 16.80
C ASP A 234 -23.84 2.46 16.00
N SER A 235 -23.20 2.31 14.83
CA SER A 235 -23.28 1.09 14.03
C SER A 235 -22.70 -0.12 14.77
N ARG A 236 -21.60 0.05 15.53
CA ARG A 236 -21.01 -1.03 16.32
C ARG A 236 -21.89 -1.37 17.53
N LYS A 237 -22.47 -0.38 18.19
CA LYS A 237 -23.43 -0.59 19.30
C LYS A 237 -24.71 -1.30 18.85
N ALA A 238 -25.10 -1.16 17.59
CA ALA A 238 -26.27 -1.83 17.02
C ALA A 238 -26.03 -3.33 16.72
N ASN A 239 -24.79 -3.84 16.77
CA ASN A 239 -24.49 -5.25 16.59
C ASN A 239 -25.09 -6.11 17.72
N ASP A 240 -25.18 -7.41 17.48
CA ASP A 240 -25.57 -8.36 18.54
C ASP A 240 -24.55 -8.41 19.70
N THR A 241 -24.93 -9.06 20.79
CA THR A 241 -24.16 -9.07 22.02
C THR A 241 -22.77 -9.75 21.85
N ALA A 242 -22.68 -10.81 21.04
CA ALA A 242 -21.43 -11.55 20.84
C ALA A 242 -20.42 -10.69 20.08
N HIS A 243 -20.83 -10.04 19.00
CA HIS A 243 -19.96 -9.12 18.25
C HIS A 243 -19.54 -7.90 19.07
N ARG A 244 -20.46 -7.33 19.87
CA ARG A 244 -20.09 -6.23 20.80
C ARG A 244 -19.08 -6.66 21.85
N GLN A 245 -19.19 -7.86 22.40
CA GLN A 245 -18.23 -8.38 23.38
C GLN A 245 -16.85 -8.54 22.75
N VAL A 246 -16.73 -9.13 21.54
CA VAL A 246 -15.49 -9.24 20.80
C VAL A 246 -14.87 -7.87 20.55
N SER A 247 -15.68 -6.90 20.08
CA SER A 247 -15.23 -5.54 19.86
C SER A 247 -14.65 -4.89 21.13
N GLN A 248 -15.33 -5.03 22.26
CA GLN A 248 -14.87 -4.48 23.56
C GLN A 248 -13.57 -5.14 24.03
N GLU A 249 -13.45 -6.45 23.92
CA GLU A 249 -12.26 -7.20 24.31
C GLU A 249 -11.05 -6.77 23.47
N LEU A 250 -11.20 -6.68 22.15
CA LEU A 250 -10.14 -6.22 21.23
C LEU A 250 -9.75 -4.76 21.51
N ALA A 251 -10.73 -3.87 21.65
CA ALA A 251 -10.48 -2.46 21.96
C ALA A 251 -9.67 -2.28 23.26
N ALA A 252 -9.90 -3.15 24.25
CA ALA A 252 -9.20 -3.12 25.55
C ALA A 252 -7.71 -3.49 25.44
N LEU A 253 -7.27 -4.13 24.35
CA LEU A 253 -5.86 -4.49 24.12
C LEU A 253 -5.03 -3.33 23.58
N PHE A 254 -5.63 -2.43 22.82
CA PHE A 254 -4.92 -1.35 22.12
C PHE A 254 -4.15 -0.39 23.04
N PRO A 255 -4.65 0.03 24.23
CA PRO A 255 -3.92 0.90 25.13
C PRO A 255 -2.53 0.39 25.55
N ALA A 256 -2.42 -0.90 25.82
CA ALA A 256 -1.13 -1.53 26.15
C ALA A 256 -0.19 -1.51 24.93
N TYR A 257 -0.72 -1.82 23.76
CA TYR A 257 0.04 -1.83 22.52
C TYR A 257 0.60 -0.45 22.18
N ILE A 258 -0.23 0.60 22.13
CA ILE A 258 0.26 1.95 21.78
C ILE A 258 1.30 2.46 22.79
N ASN A 259 1.12 2.16 24.08
CA ASN A 259 2.10 2.49 25.11
C ASN A 259 3.45 1.78 24.89
N SER A 260 3.43 0.54 24.39
CA SER A 260 4.65 -0.25 24.17
C SER A 260 5.49 0.24 23.00
N LEU A 261 4.90 0.95 22.02
CA LEU A 261 5.60 1.43 20.83
C LEU A 261 6.61 2.56 21.11
N GLY A 262 6.45 3.30 22.20
CA GLY A 262 7.35 4.40 22.56
C GLY A 262 7.42 5.54 21.53
N LEU A 263 6.38 5.69 20.71
CA LEU A 263 6.32 6.67 19.64
C LEU A 263 6.25 8.10 20.20
N LYS A 264 6.82 9.04 19.45
CA LYS A 264 6.84 10.46 19.81
C LYS A 264 6.35 11.33 18.65
N LYS A 265 5.60 12.37 18.99
CA LYS A 265 5.28 13.46 18.07
C LYS A 265 6.56 14.22 17.67
N LYS A 266 6.48 15.03 16.63
CA LYS A 266 7.61 15.90 16.16
C LYS A 266 8.14 16.86 17.23
N ASP A 267 7.30 17.26 18.18
CA ASP A 267 7.68 18.09 19.32
C ASP A 267 8.34 17.31 20.47
N GLY A 268 8.52 16.01 20.32
CA GLY A 268 9.09 15.11 21.34
C GLY A 268 8.08 14.53 22.33
N THR A 269 6.81 14.91 22.27
CA THR A 269 5.76 14.40 23.16
C THR A 269 5.58 12.91 22.97
N LEU A 270 5.71 12.13 24.04
CA LEU A 270 5.48 10.68 24.03
C LEU A 270 4.00 10.38 23.78
N LEU A 271 3.72 9.54 22.79
CA LEU A 271 2.38 9.05 22.51
C LEU A 271 2.04 7.89 23.43
N THR A 272 0.89 8.03 24.08
CA THR A 272 0.33 7.03 25.00
C THR A 272 -1.16 6.91 24.75
N ALA A 273 -1.79 5.88 25.30
CA ALA A 273 -3.24 5.69 25.21
C ALA A 273 -4.04 6.93 25.64
N ASN A 274 -3.50 7.76 26.54
CA ASN A 274 -4.19 8.94 27.07
C ASN A 274 -4.24 10.12 26.09
N ASN A 275 -3.28 10.24 25.16
CA ASN A 275 -3.19 11.37 24.24
C ASN A 275 -3.30 10.97 22.77
N TYR A 276 -3.37 9.66 22.46
CA TYR A 276 -3.32 9.16 21.09
C TYR A 276 -4.55 9.55 20.26
N LEU A 277 -5.76 9.53 20.85
CA LEU A 277 -6.97 10.02 20.17
C LEU A 277 -6.86 11.50 19.81
N GLY A 278 -6.25 12.30 20.69
CA GLY A 278 -5.92 13.70 20.42
C GLY A 278 -4.96 13.86 19.24
N TYR A 279 -3.98 12.99 19.13
CA TYR A 279 -3.05 12.99 18.00
C TYR A 279 -3.74 12.66 16.66
N ILE A 280 -4.62 11.66 16.63
CA ILE A 280 -5.45 11.37 15.44
C ILE A 280 -6.30 12.59 15.08
N LYS A 281 -6.92 13.24 16.07
CA LYS A 281 -7.74 14.43 15.89
C LYS A 281 -6.93 15.58 15.28
N GLU A 282 -5.71 15.83 15.75
CA GLU A 282 -4.80 16.83 15.20
C GLU A 282 -4.51 16.56 13.71
N GLU A 283 -4.24 15.30 13.34
CA GLU A 283 -3.96 14.91 11.96
C GLU A 283 -5.21 15.06 11.05
N LEU A 284 -6.40 14.76 11.55
CA LEU A 284 -7.66 14.97 10.82
C LEU A 284 -7.94 16.47 10.62
N ILE A 285 -7.74 17.30 11.65
CA ILE A 285 -7.88 18.76 11.55
C ILE A 285 -6.88 19.31 10.54
N ARG A 286 -5.61 18.88 10.61
CA ARG A 286 -4.57 19.29 9.66
C ARG A 286 -4.96 18.96 8.22
N SER A 287 -5.44 17.75 7.98
CA SER A 287 -5.88 17.32 6.67
C SER A 287 -7.07 18.11 6.14
N ALA A 288 -8.09 18.30 6.97
CA ALA A 288 -9.28 19.09 6.62
C ALA A 288 -8.93 20.55 6.35
N GLN A 289 -8.00 21.16 7.12
CA GLN A 289 -7.54 22.53 6.91
C GLN A 289 -6.81 22.67 5.57
N ILE A 290 -5.90 21.75 5.25
CA ILE A 290 -5.20 21.73 3.95
C ILE A 290 -6.22 21.67 2.79
N ALA A 291 -7.22 20.82 2.91
CA ALA A 291 -8.27 20.69 1.89
C ALA A 291 -9.13 21.96 1.79
N LYS A 292 -9.49 22.57 2.94
CA LYS A 292 -10.24 23.81 3.00
C LYS A 292 -9.48 24.98 2.34
N ASP A 293 -8.19 25.08 2.61
CA ASP A 293 -7.33 26.10 2.01
C ASP A 293 -7.19 25.92 0.49
N ALA A 294 -7.29 24.67 0.03
CA ALA A 294 -7.36 24.32 -1.40
C ALA A 294 -8.76 24.52 -2.02
N GLY A 295 -9.75 24.96 -1.23
CA GLY A 295 -11.11 25.27 -1.69
C GLY A 295 -12.15 24.15 -1.49
N ALA A 296 -11.81 23.10 -0.75
CA ALA A 296 -12.79 22.07 -0.38
C ALA A 296 -13.77 22.60 0.67
N GLU A 297 -15.02 22.15 0.57
CA GLU A 297 -16.02 22.37 1.60
C GLU A 297 -15.81 21.36 2.75
N ILE A 298 -15.74 21.88 3.98
CA ILE A 298 -15.64 21.07 5.20
C ILE A 298 -16.92 21.30 6.02
N PRO A 299 -17.82 20.30 6.12
CA PRO A 299 -19.07 20.50 6.84
C PRO A 299 -18.86 20.50 8.37
N ASP A 300 -19.55 21.39 9.07
CA ASP A 300 -19.64 21.41 10.55
C ASP A 300 -20.47 20.24 11.09
N SER A 301 -21.45 19.79 10.32
CA SER A 301 -22.37 18.71 10.68
C SER A 301 -21.69 17.38 11.03
N ILE A 302 -20.46 17.16 10.54
CA ILE A 302 -19.67 15.95 10.82
C ILE A 302 -18.71 16.10 12.00
N GLY A 303 -18.79 17.22 12.71
CA GLY A 303 -18.10 17.43 13.98
C GLY A 303 -17.03 18.53 13.98
N PHE A 304 -16.71 19.17 12.86
CA PHE A 304 -15.73 20.26 12.83
C PHE A 304 -16.28 21.55 13.44
N THR A 305 -15.43 22.24 14.17
CA THR A 305 -15.70 23.56 14.72
C THR A 305 -14.76 24.57 14.06
N PHE A 306 -15.30 25.74 13.71
CA PHE A 306 -14.59 26.79 13.01
C PHE A 306 -14.52 28.05 13.88
N ASN A 307 -13.43 28.79 13.74
CA ASN A 307 -13.31 30.14 14.26
C ASN A 307 -13.20 31.13 13.10
N SER A 308 -14.04 32.15 13.10
CA SER A 308 -14.04 33.24 12.11
C SER A 308 -13.19 34.44 12.54
N ASP A 309 -12.66 34.48 13.77
CA ASP A 309 -11.89 35.58 14.25
C ASP A 309 -10.47 35.61 13.66
N ALA A 310 -10.24 36.55 12.79
CA ALA A 310 -8.95 36.85 12.16
C ALA A 310 -7.94 37.49 13.16
N GLY A 311 -7.71 36.86 14.29
CA GLY A 311 -6.85 37.41 15.35
C GLY A 311 -5.87 36.39 15.90
N THR A 312 -4.64 36.45 15.44
CA THR A 312 -3.44 35.79 15.97
C THR A 312 -3.34 34.27 15.74
N PHE A 313 -2.51 33.91 14.78
CA PHE A 313 -1.93 32.58 14.65
C PHE A 313 -1.28 32.15 15.97
N ALA A 314 -1.81 31.15 16.63
CA ALA A 314 -0.95 30.22 17.34
C ALA A 314 -0.53 29.15 16.33
N PRO A 315 0.75 29.04 15.95
CA PRO A 315 1.18 27.95 15.10
C PRO A 315 0.91 26.65 15.85
N VAL A 316 0.06 25.80 15.29
CA VAL A 316 0.09 24.38 15.63
C VAL A 316 1.52 23.94 15.31
N ASN A 317 2.31 23.64 16.35
CA ASN A 317 3.72 23.25 16.21
C ASN A 317 3.85 21.94 15.45
N GLY A 318 3.99 22.07 14.19
CA GLY A 318 4.23 21.02 13.21
C GLY A 318 4.25 21.74 11.87
N GLY A 319 5.46 22.17 11.42
CA GLY A 319 5.65 23.11 10.34
C GLY A 319 4.70 22.88 9.16
N MET A 320 3.82 23.85 8.92
CA MET A 320 3.22 24.00 7.60
C MET A 320 4.36 24.05 6.58
N PRO A 321 4.22 23.38 5.44
CA PRO A 321 5.06 23.70 4.31
C PRO A 321 4.85 25.20 4.04
N ASP A 322 5.94 25.95 4.05
CA ASP A 322 5.96 27.37 3.74
C ASP A 322 5.38 27.56 2.33
N LEU A 323 4.13 28.03 2.26
CA LEU A 323 3.42 28.29 1.00
C LEU A 323 4.18 29.30 0.11
N GLY A 324 5.13 30.07 0.68
CA GLY A 324 6.05 30.93 -0.04
C GLY A 324 7.15 30.20 -0.80
N LYS A 325 7.35 28.91 -0.52
CA LYS A 325 8.33 28.05 -1.21
C LYS A 325 7.71 27.09 -2.21
N LEU A 326 6.41 27.17 -2.46
CA LEU A 326 5.81 26.43 -3.58
C LEU A 326 6.43 26.91 -4.90
N PRO A 327 6.87 26.00 -5.77
CA PRO A 327 7.34 26.38 -7.11
C PRO A 327 6.32 27.28 -7.80
N ARG A 328 6.80 28.31 -8.51
CA ARG A 328 5.94 29.34 -9.17
C ARG A 328 4.90 28.78 -10.14
N ASP A 329 5.12 27.62 -10.65
CA ASP A 329 4.23 26.83 -11.54
C ASP A 329 3.07 26.18 -10.77
N MET A 330 3.23 25.84 -9.49
CA MET A 330 2.14 25.35 -8.64
C MET A 330 1.14 26.46 -8.35
N ALA A 331 1.63 27.66 -8.07
CA ALA A 331 0.79 28.86 -7.93
C ALA A 331 0.10 29.26 -9.25
N LYS A 332 0.70 29.00 -10.42
CA LYS A 332 0.09 29.23 -11.75
C LYS A 332 -0.96 28.18 -12.10
N ASN A 333 -0.77 26.92 -11.74
CA ASN A 333 -1.75 25.87 -12.03
C ASN A 333 -3.00 25.97 -11.18
N LEU A 334 -2.90 26.44 -9.94
CA LEU A 334 -4.05 26.78 -9.09
C LEU A 334 -4.89 27.96 -9.67
N LYS A 335 -4.27 28.86 -10.43
CA LYS A 335 -4.97 29.95 -11.14
C LYS A 335 -5.61 29.54 -12.47
N ARG A 336 -5.24 28.41 -13.04
CA ARG A 336 -5.69 28.01 -14.40
C ARG A 336 -6.93 27.12 -14.42
N ASP A 337 -7.32 26.52 -13.28
CA ASP A 337 -8.51 25.66 -13.16
C ASP A 337 -9.76 26.42 -12.65
N GLY A 338 -9.93 27.66 -13.10
CA GLY A 338 -11.25 28.32 -13.09
C GLY A 338 -11.73 28.88 -11.75
N MET A 339 -10.87 29.45 -10.91
CA MET A 339 -11.35 30.30 -9.81
C MET A 339 -11.76 31.69 -10.33
N PRO A 340 -12.95 32.22 -9.95
CA PRO A 340 -13.34 33.58 -10.27
C PRO A 340 -12.34 34.58 -9.66
N GLY A 341 -11.81 35.47 -10.47
CA GLY A 341 -10.89 36.51 -10.04
C GLY A 341 -11.51 37.43 -9.02
N GLY A 342 -10.94 37.48 -7.84
CA GLY A 342 -11.25 38.43 -6.77
C GLY A 342 -10.24 38.25 -5.65
N MET A 343 -9.10 38.98 -5.68
CA MET A 343 -8.22 39.16 -4.53
C MET A 343 -8.90 40.04 -3.49
N GLY A 344 -9.91 39.50 -2.82
CA GLY A 344 -10.28 39.98 -1.47
C GLY A 344 -9.47 39.16 -0.49
N LYS A 345 -8.85 39.76 0.54
CA LYS A 345 -8.39 39.08 1.73
C LYS A 345 -9.56 38.21 2.23
N ARG A 346 -9.59 36.92 1.92
CA ARG A 346 -10.48 35.98 2.62
C ARG A 346 -9.92 35.89 4.03
N VAL A 347 -10.65 36.47 4.98
CA VAL A 347 -10.51 36.12 6.39
C VAL A 347 -10.79 34.63 6.46
N GLY A 348 -9.73 33.83 6.61
CA GLY A 348 -9.86 32.38 6.55
C GLY A 348 -10.53 31.90 7.83
N GLU A 349 -11.65 31.19 7.69
CA GLU A 349 -12.14 30.35 8.78
C GLU A 349 -11.14 29.23 9.04
N TYR A 350 -10.72 29.09 10.28
CA TYR A 350 -9.81 28.04 10.72
C TYR A 350 -10.59 26.96 11.45
N ILE A 351 -10.22 25.71 11.21
CA ILE A 351 -10.73 24.57 11.96
C ILE A 351 -10.03 24.56 13.32
N THR A 352 -10.81 24.73 14.38
CA THR A 352 -10.28 24.84 15.75
C THR A 352 -10.46 23.57 16.56
N ASP A 353 -11.45 22.76 16.20
CA ASP A 353 -11.76 21.53 16.92
C ASP A 353 -12.49 20.50 16.06
N LEU A 354 -12.54 19.25 16.54
CA LEU A 354 -13.25 18.13 15.93
C LEU A 354 -13.87 17.25 17.02
N ASP A 355 -15.20 17.10 16.98
CA ASP A 355 -15.88 16.07 17.75
C ASP A 355 -15.62 14.69 17.14
N MET A 356 -14.71 13.94 17.74
CA MET A 356 -14.31 12.62 17.25
C MET A 356 -15.46 11.62 17.22
N THR A 357 -16.43 11.71 18.16
CA THR A 357 -17.59 10.83 18.18
C THR A 357 -18.48 11.04 16.95
N LYS A 358 -18.77 12.30 16.62
CA LYS A 358 -19.53 12.62 15.41
C LYS A 358 -18.78 12.23 14.15
N TYR A 359 -17.48 12.47 14.11
CA TYR A 359 -16.68 12.17 12.93
C TYR A 359 -16.56 10.66 12.67
N LEU A 360 -16.30 9.86 13.71
CA LEU A 360 -16.22 8.40 13.55
C LEU A 360 -17.57 7.78 13.19
N ASN A 361 -18.67 8.30 13.72
CA ASN A 361 -19.99 7.92 13.27
C ASN A 361 -20.25 8.30 11.80
N TYR A 362 -19.80 9.48 11.37
CA TYR A 362 -19.88 9.86 9.96
C TYR A 362 -19.12 8.87 9.07
N VAL A 363 -17.88 8.51 9.42
CA VAL A 363 -17.09 7.51 8.68
C VAL A 363 -17.80 6.16 8.62
N ALA A 364 -18.28 5.66 9.78
CA ALA A 364 -18.98 4.39 9.90
C ALA A 364 -20.30 4.33 9.11
N ASN A 365 -20.95 5.48 8.89
CA ASN A 365 -22.19 5.58 8.12
C ASN A 365 -21.94 5.72 6.60
N LYS A 366 -20.73 6.08 6.16
CA LYS A 366 -20.39 6.15 4.72
C LYS A 366 -20.33 4.75 4.10
N THR A 367 -19.72 3.83 4.82
CA THR A 367 -19.59 2.43 4.41
C THR A 367 -19.68 1.55 5.65
N PRO A 368 -20.41 0.43 5.62
CA PRO A 368 -20.51 -0.46 6.77
C PRO A 368 -19.14 -0.86 7.31
N LEU A 369 -18.95 -0.85 8.63
CA LEU A 369 -17.75 -1.33 9.27
C LEU A 369 -17.55 -2.83 9.01
N LYS A 370 -16.30 -3.29 9.02
CA LYS A 370 -15.96 -4.72 8.99
C LYS A 370 -16.54 -5.41 10.24
N THR A 371 -16.87 -6.68 10.14
CA THR A 371 -17.29 -7.50 11.30
C THR A 371 -16.12 -7.61 12.30
N ALA A 372 -16.40 -7.67 13.59
CA ALA A 372 -15.39 -7.86 14.62
C ALA A 372 -15.13 -9.38 14.86
N PRO A 373 -13.87 -9.85 14.79
CA PRO A 373 -12.65 -9.17 14.38
C PRO A 373 -12.64 -8.77 12.89
N ALA A 374 -11.93 -7.68 12.56
CA ALA A 374 -11.93 -7.11 11.20
C ALA A 374 -10.96 -7.83 10.25
N PHE A 375 -9.91 -8.49 10.78
CA PHE A 375 -8.81 -9.13 10.04
C PHE A 375 -8.62 -10.59 10.43
N ASP A 376 -8.37 -10.90 11.70
CA ASP A 376 -8.21 -12.28 12.17
C ASP A 376 -9.56 -12.85 12.64
N ALA A 377 -10.37 -13.31 11.68
CA ALA A 377 -11.66 -13.87 11.98
C ALA A 377 -11.56 -15.02 13.00
N LEU A 378 -12.54 -15.10 13.91
CA LEU A 378 -12.56 -16.21 14.91
C LEU A 378 -12.69 -17.57 14.22
N GLY A 379 -13.60 -17.66 13.22
CA GLY A 379 -13.74 -18.88 12.43
C GLY A 379 -12.68 -18.97 11.35
N VAL A 380 -11.98 -20.11 11.28
CA VAL A 380 -10.97 -20.40 10.26
C VAL A 380 -11.35 -21.59 9.38
N SER A 381 -12.63 -21.90 9.27
CA SER A 381 -13.16 -22.98 8.43
C SER A 381 -14.19 -22.48 7.43
N GLY A 382 -14.13 -23.00 6.21
CA GLY A 382 -15.10 -22.66 5.15
C GLY A 382 -15.09 -21.18 4.80
N ASN A 383 -16.27 -20.55 4.80
CA ASN A 383 -16.47 -19.13 4.47
C ASN A 383 -16.31 -18.18 5.67
N GLU A 384 -15.92 -18.69 6.83
CA GLU A 384 -15.80 -17.89 8.05
C GLU A 384 -14.43 -17.18 8.10
N ALA A 385 -13.41 -17.78 7.48
CA ALA A 385 -12.05 -17.21 7.43
C ALA A 385 -12.00 -15.92 6.61
N SER A 386 -11.22 -14.96 7.10
CA SER A 386 -10.87 -13.75 6.36
C SER A 386 -9.85 -14.00 5.24
N GLY A 387 -9.59 -12.99 4.42
CA GLY A 387 -8.48 -13.04 3.46
C GLY A 387 -7.12 -13.13 4.15
N GLU A 388 -6.97 -12.51 5.31
CA GLU A 388 -5.76 -12.53 6.11
C GLU A 388 -5.54 -13.89 6.78
N ASN A 389 -6.59 -14.55 7.29
CA ASN A 389 -6.48 -15.95 7.75
C ASN A 389 -6.00 -16.88 6.62
N ASP A 390 -6.50 -16.65 5.40
CA ASP A 390 -6.08 -17.42 4.23
C ASP A 390 -4.62 -17.10 3.85
N GLU A 391 -4.16 -15.86 3.97
CA GLU A 391 -2.75 -15.48 3.74
C GLU A 391 -1.79 -16.24 4.66
N PHE A 392 -2.11 -16.37 5.94
CA PHE A 392 -1.33 -17.14 6.91
C PHE A 392 -1.61 -18.65 6.89
N GLY A 393 -2.42 -19.11 5.96
CA GLY A 393 -2.74 -20.52 5.79
C GLY A 393 -1.60 -21.38 5.31
N ASP A 394 -1.90 -22.65 5.05
CA ASP A 394 -0.92 -23.63 4.61
C ASP A 394 -1.03 -24.00 3.13
N VAL A 395 -0.12 -24.84 2.68
CA VAL A 395 -0.08 -25.35 1.28
C VAL A 395 -1.29 -26.20 0.87
N ASN A 396 -2.12 -26.62 1.83
CA ASN A 396 -3.38 -27.33 1.57
C ASN A 396 -4.58 -26.39 1.56
N ASN A 397 -4.35 -25.08 1.67
CA ASN A 397 -5.37 -24.04 1.80
C ASN A 397 -6.18 -24.15 3.08
N THR A 398 -5.50 -24.48 4.19
CA THR A 398 -6.09 -24.43 5.52
C THR A 398 -5.77 -23.07 6.12
N PRO A 399 -6.77 -22.17 6.31
CA PRO A 399 -6.55 -20.88 6.94
C PRO A 399 -6.06 -21.01 8.38
N ALA A 400 -5.39 -19.97 8.88
CA ALA A 400 -4.88 -19.94 10.24
C ALA A 400 -5.20 -18.64 10.96
N ASN A 401 -5.45 -18.73 12.28
CA ASN A 401 -5.40 -17.54 13.13
C ASN A 401 -3.95 -17.09 13.30
N PHE A 402 -3.74 -15.78 13.31
CA PHE A 402 -2.41 -15.17 13.42
C PHE A 402 -2.26 -14.24 14.62
N THR A 403 -3.33 -14.02 15.41
CA THR A 403 -3.30 -13.30 16.67
C THR A 403 -3.51 -14.24 17.86
N ASP A 404 -2.88 -13.95 18.99
CA ASP A 404 -3.10 -14.69 20.23
C ASP A 404 -4.56 -14.58 20.71
N TYR A 405 -5.24 -13.47 20.40
CA TYR A 405 -6.65 -13.28 20.71
C TYR A 405 -7.54 -14.31 20.01
N SER A 406 -7.51 -14.34 18.67
CA SER A 406 -8.40 -15.23 17.90
C SER A 406 -8.03 -16.70 18.07
N ALA A 407 -6.73 -17.03 18.12
CA ALA A 407 -6.28 -18.39 18.41
C ALA A 407 -6.74 -18.84 19.80
N GLY A 408 -6.63 -17.97 20.82
CA GLY A 408 -7.09 -18.25 22.18
C GLY A 408 -8.59 -18.48 22.28
N LYS A 409 -9.42 -17.75 21.52
CA LYS A 409 -10.87 -17.98 21.40
C LYS A 409 -11.21 -19.37 20.86
N ASN A 410 -10.33 -19.93 20.03
CA ASN A 410 -10.46 -21.27 19.45
C ASN A 410 -9.77 -22.35 20.31
N GLY A 411 -9.28 -22.03 21.51
CA GLY A 411 -8.56 -22.96 22.38
C GLY A 411 -7.23 -23.44 21.78
N THR A 412 -6.62 -22.63 20.89
CA THR A 412 -5.35 -22.92 20.21
C THR A 412 -4.31 -21.83 20.50
N THR A 413 -3.13 -21.98 19.94
CA THR A 413 -2.06 -20.98 19.98
C THR A 413 -1.54 -20.74 18.57
N VAL A 414 -1.07 -19.52 18.31
CA VAL A 414 -0.41 -19.18 17.04
C VAL A 414 0.85 -20.01 16.87
N SER A 415 0.97 -20.73 15.76
CA SER A 415 2.12 -21.60 15.49
C SER A 415 3.41 -20.79 15.28
N ALA A 416 4.57 -21.43 15.53
CA ALA A 416 5.87 -20.81 15.30
C ALA A 416 6.06 -20.37 13.84
N LYS A 417 5.51 -21.13 12.88
CA LYS A 417 5.50 -20.79 11.45
C LYS A 417 4.76 -19.47 11.21
N VAL A 418 3.53 -19.36 11.71
CA VAL A 418 2.71 -18.16 11.53
C VAL A 418 3.34 -16.94 12.21
N LYS A 419 3.97 -17.10 13.37
CA LYS A 419 4.72 -16.02 14.03
C LYS A 419 5.92 -15.54 13.20
N GLU A 420 6.65 -16.45 12.56
CA GLU A 420 7.71 -16.08 11.63
C GLU A 420 7.16 -15.34 10.38
N GLU A 421 6.07 -15.84 9.84
CA GLU A 421 5.41 -15.22 8.66
C GLU A 421 4.84 -13.83 9.00
N GLU A 422 4.25 -13.67 10.18
CA GLU A 422 3.77 -12.39 10.67
C GLU A 422 4.94 -11.40 10.80
N TYR A 423 6.05 -11.78 11.42
CA TYR A 423 7.27 -10.95 11.46
C TYR A 423 7.73 -10.54 10.06
N LEU A 424 7.75 -11.46 9.10
CA LEU A 424 8.18 -11.18 7.72
C LEU A 424 7.18 -10.29 6.95
N LEU A 425 5.93 -10.18 7.41
CA LEU A 425 4.92 -9.29 6.82
C LEU A 425 4.71 -7.98 7.60
N ASN A 426 5.40 -7.77 8.73
CA ASN A 426 5.17 -6.63 9.59
C ASN A 426 6.31 -5.59 9.52
N PRO A 427 6.14 -4.47 8.78
CA PRO A 427 7.18 -3.43 8.73
C PRO A 427 7.44 -2.80 10.10
N MET A 428 6.46 -2.79 11.01
CA MET A 428 6.63 -2.24 12.35
C MET A 428 7.66 -3.02 13.17
N GLU A 429 7.81 -4.32 12.94
CA GLU A 429 8.80 -5.18 13.59
C GLU A 429 10.21 -5.04 13.02
N GLN A 430 10.37 -4.38 11.87
CA GLN A 430 11.63 -4.33 11.13
C GLN A 430 12.30 -2.95 11.17
N ILE A 431 11.51 -1.87 11.29
CA ILE A 431 12.02 -0.50 11.34
C ILE A 431 12.87 -0.28 12.59
N GLY A 432 14.13 0.12 12.38
CA GLY A 432 15.08 0.45 13.45
C GLY A 432 15.91 -0.73 13.96
N HIS A 433 15.76 -1.92 13.37
CA HIS A 433 16.60 -3.08 13.71
C HIS A 433 17.96 -3.04 12.99
N GLU A 434 19.00 -3.45 13.70
CA GLU A 434 20.36 -3.54 13.16
C GLU A 434 20.41 -4.53 11.97
N GLY A 435 21.16 -4.16 10.94
CA GLY A 435 21.31 -4.97 9.72
C GLY A 435 20.15 -4.84 8.72
N ILE A 436 19.12 -4.06 9.02
CA ILE A 436 18.00 -3.80 8.12
C ILE A 436 18.12 -2.38 7.55
N THR A 437 18.03 -2.26 6.23
CA THR A 437 18.06 -0.98 5.54
C THR A 437 16.64 -0.46 5.34
N VAL A 438 16.33 0.69 5.94
CA VAL A 438 15.04 1.36 5.79
C VAL A 438 15.17 2.47 4.76
N ALA A 439 14.26 2.52 3.79
CA ALA A 439 14.22 3.55 2.76
C ALA A 439 14.27 4.97 3.37
N PRO A 440 15.04 5.90 2.79
CA PRO A 440 15.14 7.26 3.33
C PRO A 440 13.88 8.10 3.15
N HIS A 441 13.09 7.86 2.09
CA HIS A 441 11.95 8.71 1.71
C HIS A 441 10.64 7.93 1.65
N TRP A 442 9.58 8.54 2.19
CA TRP A 442 8.27 7.90 2.34
C TRP A 442 7.13 8.83 1.95
N TYR A 443 6.21 8.34 1.12
CA TYR A 443 4.95 9.00 0.81
C TYR A 443 3.81 8.10 1.27
N ILE A 444 3.15 8.45 2.37
CA ILE A 444 2.11 7.63 2.97
C ILE A 444 0.80 8.40 2.95
N ARG A 445 -0.22 7.81 2.37
CA ARG A 445 -1.57 8.34 2.33
C ARG A 445 -2.57 7.34 2.89
N HIS A 446 -3.47 7.80 3.74
CA HIS A 446 -4.61 7.05 4.22
C HIS A 446 -5.86 7.90 4.07
N GLY A 447 -6.96 7.35 3.58
CA GLY A 447 -8.17 8.15 3.38
C GLY A 447 -8.81 8.56 4.70
N SER A 448 -9.23 9.81 4.84
CA SER A 448 -9.87 10.28 6.08
C SER A 448 -11.27 9.69 6.32
N ILE A 449 -11.87 9.06 5.30
CA ILE A 449 -13.11 8.28 5.42
C ILE A 449 -12.89 6.80 5.06
N ASP A 450 -11.65 6.35 5.12
CA ASP A 450 -11.29 4.94 4.94
C ASP A 450 -11.64 4.16 6.21
N ARG A 451 -12.48 3.13 6.06
CA ARG A 451 -12.87 2.23 7.14
C ARG A 451 -12.33 0.80 6.96
N ASP A 452 -11.59 0.53 5.88
CA ASP A 452 -11.00 -0.80 5.65
C ASP A 452 -9.85 -1.10 6.61
N THR A 453 -9.17 -0.02 7.07
CA THR A 453 -8.14 -0.07 8.11
C THR A 453 -8.33 1.11 9.05
N ALA A 454 -8.02 0.96 10.32
CA ALA A 454 -8.07 2.06 11.27
C ALA A 454 -6.91 3.05 11.09
N PHE A 455 -7.12 4.34 11.33
CA PHE A 455 -6.10 5.40 11.23
C PHE A 455 -4.79 5.07 11.97
N PRO A 456 -4.83 4.44 13.18
CA PRO A 456 -3.62 4.06 13.88
C PRO A 456 -2.63 3.23 13.07
N VAL A 457 -3.07 2.37 12.16
CA VAL A 457 -2.18 1.49 11.39
C VAL A 457 -1.22 2.31 10.54
N ALA A 458 -1.73 3.21 9.70
CA ALA A 458 -0.90 4.06 8.86
C ALA A 458 -0.17 5.16 9.65
N LEU A 459 -0.80 5.68 10.71
CA LEU A 459 -0.24 6.76 11.54
C LEU A 459 0.94 6.24 12.39
N ASN A 460 0.84 5.04 12.98
CA ASN A 460 1.94 4.42 13.71
C ASN A 460 3.14 4.15 12.79
N LEU A 461 2.90 3.64 11.58
CA LEU A 461 3.95 3.42 10.59
C LEU A 461 4.68 4.74 10.26
N ALA A 462 3.94 5.79 9.94
CA ALA A 462 4.50 7.09 9.62
C ALA A 462 5.30 7.68 10.80
N THR A 463 4.72 7.63 12.01
CA THR A 463 5.37 8.16 13.22
C THR A 463 6.63 7.38 13.58
N LYS A 464 6.62 6.04 13.44
CA LYS A 464 7.80 5.21 13.71
C LYS A 464 8.94 5.51 12.73
N LEU A 465 8.63 5.72 11.46
CA LEU A 465 9.61 6.13 10.45
C LEU A 465 10.19 7.52 10.77
N GLU A 466 9.35 8.50 11.12
CA GLU A 466 9.82 9.82 11.55
C GLU A 466 10.72 9.75 12.78
N ASN A 467 10.39 8.90 13.76
CA ASN A 467 11.18 8.70 14.97
C ASN A 467 12.54 8.05 14.70
N THR A 468 12.68 7.35 13.58
CA THR A 468 13.97 6.81 13.10
C THR A 468 14.68 7.74 12.11
N GLY A 469 14.25 8.98 11.98
CA GLY A 469 14.89 10.04 11.19
C GLY A 469 14.67 9.91 9.68
N LYS A 470 13.59 9.24 9.25
CA LYS A 470 13.24 9.15 7.83
C LYS A 470 12.45 10.38 7.40
N ASP A 471 12.59 10.74 6.12
CA ASP A 471 11.80 11.78 5.47
C ASP A 471 10.40 11.20 5.13
N VAL A 472 9.37 11.67 5.86
CA VAL A 472 8.02 11.11 5.76
C VAL A 472 7.02 12.20 5.38
N ASN A 473 6.39 12.02 4.21
CA ASN A 473 5.27 12.81 3.75
C ASN A 473 3.97 12.04 4.01
N PHE A 474 3.38 12.26 5.19
CA PHE A 474 2.14 11.58 5.64
C PHE A 474 0.94 12.52 5.60
N LEU A 475 -0.21 12.00 5.15
CA LEU A 475 -1.49 12.69 5.24
C LEU A 475 -2.66 11.70 5.36
N LEU A 476 -3.62 12.01 6.26
CA LEU A 476 -4.96 11.44 6.22
C LEU A 476 -5.75 12.19 5.12
N ALA A 477 -5.70 11.67 3.88
CA ALA A 477 -6.20 12.39 2.70
C ALA A 477 -7.70 12.71 2.83
N TRP A 478 -8.05 14.00 2.82
CA TRP A 478 -9.41 14.48 3.07
C TRP A 478 -10.45 13.85 2.13
N ASN A 479 -11.54 13.37 2.73
CA ASN A 479 -12.71 12.78 2.08
C ASN A 479 -12.38 11.66 1.05
N ARG A 480 -11.23 10.98 1.22
CA ARG A 480 -10.87 9.83 0.42
C ARG A 480 -11.29 8.55 1.13
N PRO A 481 -11.97 7.63 0.42
CA PRO A 481 -12.20 6.28 0.89
C PRO A 481 -10.92 5.43 0.72
N HIS A 482 -11.02 4.12 0.93
CA HIS A 482 -9.96 3.15 0.65
C HIS A 482 -9.61 3.15 -0.84
N SER A 483 -8.51 3.81 -1.20
CA SER A 483 -8.10 4.00 -2.61
C SER A 483 -6.64 4.41 -2.74
N GLY A 484 -6.10 4.28 -3.95
CA GLY A 484 -4.75 4.73 -4.33
C GLY A 484 -4.75 5.53 -5.61
N ASP A 485 -3.56 5.81 -6.12
CA ASP A 485 -3.33 6.49 -7.39
C ASP A 485 -4.08 7.84 -7.54
N TYR A 486 -4.25 8.57 -6.45
CA TYR A 486 -4.81 9.92 -6.46
C TYR A 486 -3.74 10.97 -6.13
N ALA A 487 -4.04 12.25 -6.40
CA ALA A 487 -3.13 13.39 -6.20
C ALA A 487 -1.76 13.18 -6.91
N LEU A 488 -1.76 12.56 -8.09
CA LEU A 488 -0.54 12.15 -8.79
C LEU A 488 0.38 13.34 -9.13
N ASN A 489 -0.16 14.54 -9.39
CA ASN A 489 0.68 15.71 -9.60
C ASN A 489 1.48 16.09 -8.34
N GLU A 490 0.87 16.04 -7.17
CA GLU A 490 1.52 16.25 -5.89
C GLU A 490 2.60 15.19 -5.64
N LEU A 491 2.24 13.92 -5.86
CA LEU A 491 3.16 12.80 -5.74
C LEU A 491 4.40 12.98 -6.62
N PHE A 492 4.22 13.29 -7.90
CA PHE A 492 5.35 13.47 -8.82
C PHE A 492 6.17 14.74 -8.57
N ASN A 493 5.60 15.77 -7.95
CA ASN A 493 6.38 16.91 -7.47
C ASN A 493 7.29 16.47 -6.29
N TRP A 494 6.76 15.67 -5.36
CA TRP A 494 7.55 15.08 -4.28
C TRP A 494 8.64 14.14 -4.83
N ILE A 495 8.34 13.25 -5.79
CA ILE A 495 9.36 12.39 -6.41
C ILE A 495 10.46 13.23 -7.07
N ALA A 496 10.10 14.27 -7.81
CA ALA A 496 11.07 15.15 -8.46
C ALA A 496 11.94 15.90 -7.45
N GLU A 497 11.45 16.17 -6.25
CA GLU A 497 12.21 16.81 -5.17
C GLU A 497 13.23 15.87 -4.55
N ILE A 498 12.84 14.64 -4.23
CA ILE A 498 13.73 13.66 -3.59
C ILE A 498 14.76 13.04 -4.55
N THR A 499 14.55 13.13 -5.87
CA THR A 499 15.42 12.52 -6.88
C THR A 499 16.41 13.51 -7.52
N LYS A 500 16.40 14.78 -7.10
CA LYS A 500 17.40 15.78 -7.52
C LYS A 500 18.78 15.34 -7.07
#